data_93ff8e5da21c27d2dbb72203c36d9d7a
#
_entry.id   93ff8e5da21c27d2dbb72203c36d9d7a
#
_cell.length_a   1.000
_cell.length_b   1.000
_cell.length_c   1.000
_cell.angle_alpha   90.00
_cell.angle_beta   90.00
_cell.angle_gamma   90.00
#
_symmetry.space_group_name_H-M   'P 1'
#
loop_
_entity.id
_entity.type
_entity.pdbx_description
1 polymer ?
#
loop_
_entity_poly.entity_id
_entity_poly.type
_entity_poly.pdbx_seq_one_letter_code
_entity_poly.pdbx_strand_id
1 'polypeptide(L)'
;QITALLIAAASTAAQHQGVPCHTLAQALHRLGVARTLNLVLGLAVQRNAQLRDPRLAELASHTWQQARRSAELARWLALELKLDAELCYTAGLLHNLGELALLRSLQDWQEAGGELSDEQIADAMPRRSASFGSALRIRWRLPFGLRELIAAFYGLGSGVFSREALVLNLSGLLLALPANEAPESLVEARCVRMLRLDPELFERLPAALYQAS
;
A
#
# COMPACT_ATOMS: atom_id res chain seq x y z
N GLN A 1 -0.29 11.77 -19.22
CA GLN A 1 -0.15 11.75 -17.75
C GLN A 1 0.87 10.71 -17.28
N ILE A 2 0.76 9.41 -17.65
CA ILE A 2 1.68 8.34 -17.20
C ILE A 2 3.13 8.66 -17.56
N THR A 3 3.40 9.04 -18.82
CA THR A 3 4.74 9.38 -19.28
C THR A 3 5.38 10.51 -18.47
N ALA A 4 4.63 11.58 -18.21
CA ALA A 4 5.10 12.72 -17.42
C ALA A 4 5.45 12.32 -15.98
N LEU A 5 4.64 11.44 -15.37
CA LEU A 5 4.86 10.96 -14.02
C LEU A 5 6.11 10.06 -13.93
N LEU A 6 6.32 9.18 -14.91
CA LEU A 6 7.52 8.34 -14.98
C LEU A 6 8.79 9.17 -15.18
N ILE A 7 8.75 10.19 -16.03
CA ILE A 7 9.87 11.12 -16.23
C ILE A 7 10.14 11.92 -14.95
N ALA A 8 9.10 12.41 -14.28
CA ALA A 8 9.24 13.13 -13.00
C ALA A 8 9.87 12.25 -11.93
N ALA A 9 9.37 11.01 -11.75
CA ALA A 9 9.91 10.04 -10.80
C ALA A 9 11.37 9.68 -11.11
N ALA A 10 11.70 9.47 -12.39
CA ALA A 10 13.07 9.20 -12.83
C ALA A 10 14.00 10.40 -12.64
N SER A 11 13.49 11.63 -12.83
CA SER A 11 14.25 12.86 -12.61
C SER A 11 14.55 13.10 -11.13
N THR A 12 13.61 12.78 -10.23
CA THR A 12 13.82 12.84 -8.79
C THR A 12 14.89 11.85 -8.35
N ALA A 13 14.86 10.62 -8.86
CA ALA A 13 15.92 9.63 -8.62
C ALA A 13 17.28 10.07 -9.19
N ALA A 14 17.28 10.84 -10.28
CA ALA A 14 18.47 11.35 -10.95
C ALA A 14 19.07 12.61 -10.29
N GLN A 15 18.34 13.32 -9.45
CA GLN A 15 18.89 14.44 -8.68
C GLN A 15 20.09 14.00 -7.81
N HIS A 16 20.13 12.72 -7.42
CA HIS A 16 21.29 12.12 -6.76
C HIS A 16 22.45 11.80 -7.74
N GLN A 17 22.22 11.86 -9.07
CA GLN A 17 23.20 11.56 -10.10
C GLN A 17 23.48 12.72 -11.09
N GLY A 18 22.82 13.85 -10.91
CA GLY A 18 23.12 15.11 -11.63
C GLY A 18 22.70 15.20 -13.09
N VAL A 19 22.01 14.21 -13.67
CA VAL A 19 21.60 14.24 -15.10
C VAL A 19 20.06 14.23 -15.23
N PRO A 20 19.44 15.26 -15.84
CA PRO A 20 17.99 15.30 -16.07
C PRO A 20 17.50 14.13 -16.95
N CYS A 21 16.29 13.67 -16.70
CA CYS A 21 15.63 12.65 -17.51
C CYS A 21 14.62 13.32 -18.46
N HIS A 22 14.79 13.15 -19.76
CA HIS A 22 13.96 13.82 -20.77
C HIS A 22 13.08 12.88 -21.59
N THR A 23 13.35 11.58 -21.56
CA THR A 23 12.61 10.61 -22.38
C THR A 23 12.05 9.47 -21.53
N LEU A 24 10.96 8.86 -22.04
CA LEU A 24 10.38 7.67 -21.40
C LEU A 24 11.41 6.52 -21.36
N ALA A 25 12.18 6.32 -22.38
CA ALA A 25 13.21 5.28 -22.43
C ALA A 25 14.26 5.48 -21.33
N GLN A 26 14.74 6.71 -21.11
CA GLN A 26 15.64 7.04 -20.01
C GLN A 26 14.98 6.82 -18.67
N ALA A 27 13.69 7.18 -18.51
CA ALA A 27 12.95 6.96 -17.28
C ALA A 27 12.85 5.46 -16.95
N LEU A 28 12.47 4.63 -17.91
CA LEU A 28 12.39 3.17 -17.77
C LEU A 28 13.74 2.55 -17.39
N HIS A 29 14.80 2.99 -18.06
CA HIS A 29 16.16 2.50 -17.77
C HIS A 29 16.61 2.85 -16.34
N ARG A 30 16.30 4.06 -15.87
CA ARG A 30 16.69 4.54 -14.53
C ARG A 30 15.85 3.94 -13.40
N LEU A 31 14.54 3.84 -13.59
CA LEU A 31 13.62 3.30 -12.59
C LEU A 31 13.69 1.78 -12.53
N GLY A 32 14.03 1.13 -13.64
CA GLY A 32 13.88 -0.30 -13.78
C GLY A 32 12.43 -0.72 -14.02
N VAL A 33 12.25 -1.96 -14.49
CA VAL A 33 10.92 -2.47 -14.87
C VAL A 33 9.99 -2.58 -13.65
N ALA A 34 10.46 -3.15 -12.56
CA ALA A 34 9.62 -3.38 -11.36
C ALA A 34 9.07 -2.06 -10.78
N ARG A 35 9.93 -1.05 -10.59
CA ARG A 35 9.51 0.26 -10.09
C ARG A 35 8.57 0.96 -11.05
N THR A 36 8.81 0.87 -12.36
CA THR A 36 7.93 1.43 -13.38
C THR A 36 6.54 0.80 -13.33
N LEU A 37 6.46 -0.54 -13.24
CA LEU A 37 5.19 -1.25 -13.14
C LEU A 37 4.43 -0.86 -11.86
N ASN A 38 5.11 -0.71 -10.74
CA ASN A 38 4.50 -0.26 -9.48
C ASN A 38 3.92 1.15 -9.59
N LEU A 39 4.60 2.08 -10.24
CA LEU A 39 4.08 3.44 -10.49
C LEU A 39 2.85 3.42 -11.40
N VAL A 40 2.87 2.60 -12.46
CA VAL A 40 1.71 2.43 -13.36
C VAL A 40 0.53 1.79 -12.64
N LEU A 41 0.79 0.76 -11.82
CA LEU A 41 -0.22 0.13 -10.98
C LEU A 41 -0.86 1.13 -10.01
N GLY A 42 -0.03 1.95 -9.35
CA GLY A 42 -0.50 3.00 -8.46
C GLY A 42 -1.44 3.97 -9.14
N LEU A 43 -1.12 4.41 -10.37
CA LEU A 43 -2.00 5.28 -11.16
C LEU A 43 -3.31 4.59 -11.55
N ALA A 44 -3.26 3.31 -11.90
CA ALA A 44 -4.46 2.55 -12.24
C ALA A 44 -5.40 2.43 -11.04
N VAL A 45 -4.87 2.14 -9.85
CA VAL A 45 -5.63 2.08 -8.60
C VAL A 45 -6.20 3.46 -8.26
N GLN A 46 -5.40 4.52 -8.35
CA GLN A 46 -5.83 5.90 -8.08
C GLN A 46 -7.00 6.32 -8.99
N ARG A 47 -6.97 5.98 -10.27
CA ARG A 47 -8.07 6.31 -11.20
C ARG A 47 -9.36 5.60 -10.83
N ASN A 48 -9.30 4.38 -10.33
CA ASN A 48 -10.48 3.66 -9.87
C ASN A 48 -11.03 4.19 -8.54
N ALA A 49 -10.24 4.96 -7.79
CA ALA A 49 -10.68 5.64 -6.57
C ALA A 49 -11.39 6.99 -6.84
N GLN A 50 -11.51 7.44 -8.11
CA GLN A 50 -12.26 8.64 -8.47
C GLN A 50 -13.76 8.30 -8.56
N LEU A 51 -14.49 8.69 -7.52
CA LEU A 51 -15.92 8.46 -7.39
C LEU A 51 -16.69 9.79 -7.50
N ARG A 52 -17.99 9.71 -7.83
CA ARG A 52 -18.85 10.90 -8.03
C ARG A 52 -19.56 11.35 -6.76
N ASP A 53 -20.00 10.39 -5.94
CA ASP A 53 -20.56 10.69 -4.62
C ASP A 53 -19.47 11.24 -3.72
N PRO A 54 -19.61 12.48 -3.17
CA PRO A 54 -18.56 13.10 -2.35
C PRO A 54 -18.16 12.27 -1.14
N ARG A 55 -19.10 11.57 -0.49
CA ARG A 55 -18.84 10.72 0.68
C ARG A 55 -17.97 9.52 0.31
N LEU A 56 -18.31 8.85 -0.79
CA LEU A 56 -17.53 7.72 -1.31
C LEU A 56 -16.17 8.18 -1.84
N ALA A 57 -16.11 9.36 -2.47
CA ALA A 57 -14.86 9.94 -2.97
C ALA A 57 -13.88 10.28 -1.83
N GLU A 58 -14.38 10.83 -0.72
CA GLU A 58 -13.57 11.11 0.46
C GLU A 58 -12.99 9.82 1.07
N LEU A 59 -13.84 8.80 1.27
CA LEU A 59 -13.40 7.48 1.74
C LEU A 59 -12.38 6.84 0.79
N ALA A 60 -12.62 6.91 -0.52
CA ALA A 60 -11.70 6.37 -1.51
C ALA A 60 -10.35 7.11 -1.53
N SER A 61 -10.38 8.43 -1.35
CA SER A 61 -9.15 9.24 -1.22
C SER A 61 -8.36 8.84 0.02
N HIS A 62 -9.02 8.69 1.17
CA HIS A 62 -8.39 8.22 2.40
C HIS A 62 -7.79 6.82 2.25
N THR A 63 -8.57 5.87 1.73
CA THR A 63 -8.12 4.49 1.48
C THR A 63 -6.90 4.47 0.52
N TRP A 64 -6.91 5.31 -0.52
CA TRP A 64 -5.79 5.45 -1.44
C TRP A 64 -4.53 6.01 -0.77
N GLN A 65 -4.68 7.04 0.07
CA GLN A 65 -3.56 7.60 0.83
C GLN A 65 -2.95 6.56 1.77
N GLN A 66 -3.78 5.78 2.47
CA GLN A 66 -3.32 4.67 3.31
C GLN A 66 -2.56 3.62 2.50
N ALA A 67 -3.06 3.22 1.31
CA ALA A 67 -2.38 2.28 0.44
C ALA A 67 -0.98 2.78 0.03
N ARG A 68 -0.86 4.05 -0.33
CA ARG A 68 0.42 4.66 -0.68
C ARG A 68 1.40 4.68 0.50
N ARG A 69 0.94 5.10 1.67
CA ARG A 69 1.78 5.12 2.88
C ARG A 69 2.27 3.73 3.25
N SER A 70 1.38 2.75 3.19
CA SER A 70 1.67 1.34 3.40
C SER A 70 2.77 0.84 2.44
N ALA A 71 2.64 1.17 1.16
CA ALA A 71 3.60 0.78 0.13
C ALA A 71 4.99 1.42 0.36
N GLU A 72 5.04 2.72 0.64
CA GLU A 72 6.32 3.41 0.88
C GLU A 72 6.98 2.95 2.18
N LEU A 73 6.20 2.72 3.25
CA LEU A 73 6.71 2.19 4.51
C LEU A 73 7.28 0.78 4.34
N ALA A 74 6.52 -0.12 3.70
CA ALA A 74 6.98 -1.49 3.44
C ALA A 74 8.24 -1.51 2.55
N ARG A 75 8.31 -0.61 1.56
CA ARG A 75 9.49 -0.45 0.71
C ARG A 75 10.69 0.04 1.50
N TRP A 76 10.51 1.05 2.34
CA TRP A 76 11.60 1.59 3.17
C TRP A 76 12.16 0.51 4.11
N LEU A 77 11.30 -0.19 4.83
CA LEU A 77 11.69 -1.29 5.71
C LEU A 77 12.44 -2.41 4.94
N ALA A 78 11.95 -2.76 3.76
CA ALA A 78 12.58 -3.79 2.93
C ALA A 78 13.98 -3.36 2.44
N LEU A 79 14.18 -2.08 2.08
CA LEU A 79 15.50 -1.54 1.71
C LEU A 79 16.47 -1.61 2.87
N GLU A 80 16.07 -1.17 4.08
CA GLU A 80 16.90 -1.25 5.29
C GLU A 80 17.34 -2.69 5.62
N LEU A 81 16.46 -3.65 5.35
CA LEU A 81 16.68 -5.07 5.61
C LEU A 81 17.27 -5.83 4.43
N LYS A 82 17.59 -5.16 3.32
CA LYS A 82 18.14 -5.75 2.08
C LYS A 82 17.24 -6.86 1.51
N LEU A 83 15.94 -6.64 1.49
CA LEU A 83 14.90 -7.52 0.96
C LEU A 83 14.35 -6.98 -0.38
N ASP A 84 13.42 -7.71 -0.99
CA ASP A 84 12.75 -7.24 -2.21
C ASP A 84 11.80 -6.07 -1.93
N ALA A 85 12.33 -4.87 -2.07
CA ALA A 85 11.64 -3.62 -1.78
C ALA A 85 10.46 -3.35 -2.73
N GLU A 86 10.57 -3.76 -4.00
CA GLU A 86 9.50 -3.54 -4.97
C GLU A 86 8.37 -4.55 -4.79
N LEU A 87 8.65 -5.77 -4.37
CA LEU A 87 7.65 -6.75 -3.98
C LEU A 87 6.88 -6.28 -2.74
N CYS A 88 7.60 -5.79 -1.71
CA CYS A 88 6.97 -5.23 -0.49
C CYS A 88 6.13 -3.99 -0.81
N TYR A 89 6.60 -3.11 -1.68
CA TYR A 89 5.83 -1.97 -2.18
C TYR A 89 4.53 -2.42 -2.85
N THR A 90 4.60 -3.38 -3.77
CA THR A 90 3.43 -3.93 -4.48
C THR A 90 2.40 -4.49 -3.49
N ALA A 91 2.84 -5.31 -2.54
CA ALA A 91 1.95 -5.88 -1.53
C ALA A 91 1.30 -4.81 -0.64
N GLY A 92 2.10 -3.82 -0.19
CA GLY A 92 1.62 -2.68 0.58
C GLY A 92 0.62 -1.81 -0.19
N LEU A 93 0.80 -1.63 -1.50
CA LEU A 93 -0.12 -0.87 -2.34
C LEU A 93 -1.46 -1.59 -2.56
N LEU A 94 -1.44 -2.92 -2.58
CA LEU A 94 -2.63 -3.74 -2.88
C LEU A 94 -3.38 -4.22 -1.65
N HIS A 95 -2.89 -3.94 -0.43
CA HIS A 95 -3.49 -4.55 0.78
C HIS A 95 -4.97 -4.20 0.94
N ASN A 96 -5.35 -2.94 0.76
CA ASN A 96 -6.72 -2.46 0.96
C ASN A 96 -7.54 -2.29 -0.34
N LEU A 97 -7.13 -2.95 -1.42
CA LEU A 97 -7.82 -2.88 -2.72
C LEU A 97 -9.29 -3.31 -2.64
N GLY A 98 -9.63 -4.17 -1.67
CA GLY A 98 -11.00 -4.59 -1.41
C GLY A 98 -11.92 -3.44 -0.99
N GLU A 99 -11.41 -2.47 -0.24
CA GLU A 99 -12.15 -1.28 0.17
C GLU A 99 -12.47 -0.40 -1.05
N LEU A 100 -11.48 -0.13 -1.89
CA LEU A 100 -11.69 0.67 -3.12
C LEU A 100 -12.69 0.01 -4.07
N ALA A 101 -12.63 -1.33 -4.19
CA ALA A 101 -13.58 -2.07 -5.01
C ALA A 101 -15.00 -2.04 -4.44
N LEU A 102 -15.13 -2.13 -3.11
CA LEU A 102 -16.42 -2.00 -2.44
C LEU A 102 -17.00 -0.61 -2.64
N LEU A 103 -16.23 0.45 -2.43
CA LEU A 103 -16.65 1.83 -2.64
C LEU A 103 -17.13 2.06 -4.09
N ARG A 104 -16.42 1.50 -5.07
CA ARG A 104 -16.85 1.54 -6.48
C ARG A 104 -18.17 0.81 -6.68
N SER A 105 -18.35 -0.36 -6.09
CA SER A 105 -19.61 -1.12 -6.20
C SER A 105 -20.77 -0.42 -5.53
N LEU A 106 -20.53 0.32 -4.43
CA LEU A 106 -21.56 1.15 -3.78
C LEU A 106 -21.99 2.30 -4.68
N GLN A 107 -21.05 2.95 -5.38
CA GLN A 107 -21.39 3.97 -6.36
C GLN A 107 -22.15 3.38 -7.55
N ASP A 108 -21.73 2.25 -8.10
CA ASP A 108 -22.44 1.59 -9.20
C ASP A 108 -23.87 1.21 -8.79
N TRP A 109 -24.09 0.79 -7.53
CA TRP A 109 -25.39 0.55 -6.94
C TRP A 109 -26.24 1.83 -6.90
N GLN A 110 -25.68 2.93 -6.47
CA GLN A 110 -26.35 4.23 -6.38
C GLN A 110 -26.70 4.77 -7.79
N GLU A 111 -25.80 4.62 -8.76
CA GLU A 111 -26.03 4.99 -10.16
C GLU A 111 -27.14 4.13 -10.82
N ALA A 112 -27.36 2.92 -10.33
CA ALA A 112 -28.48 2.05 -10.75
C ALA A 112 -29.81 2.39 -10.06
N GLY A 113 -29.90 3.45 -9.27
CA GLY A 113 -31.11 3.89 -8.57
C GLY A 113 -31.25 3.35 -7.15
N GLY A 114 -30.21 2.73 -6.59
CA GLY A 114 -30.19 2.31 -5.18
C GLY A 114 -30.04 3.50 -4.24
N GLU A 115 -30.69 3.43 -3.08
CA GLU A 115 -30.51 4.40 -2.00
C GLU A 115 -29.34 3.99 -1.12
N LEU A 116 -28.46 4.94 -0.75
CA LEU A 116 -27.28 4.69 0.05
C LEU A 116 -27.18 5.71 1.19
N SER A 117 -27.44 5.25 2.42
CA SER A 117 -27.27 6.06 3.62
C SER A 117 -25.84 5.97 4.18
N ASP A 118 -25.45 6.93 5.05
CA ASP A 118 -24.16 6.93 5.72
C ASP A 118 -24.01 5.71 6.64
N GLU A 119 -25.08 5.27 7.28
CA GLU A 119 -25.11 4.07 8.10
C GLU A 119 -24.82 2.81 7.28
N GLN A 120 -25.40 2.72 6.08
CA GLN A 120 -25.15 1.60 5.16
C GLN A 120 -23.70 1.57 4.68
N ILE A 121 -23.10 2.73 4.40
CA ILE A 121 -21.67 2.83 4.05
C ILE A 121 -20.82 2.37 5.23
N ALA A 122 -21.06 2.91 6.42
CA ALA A 122 -20.30 2.57 7.64
C ALA A 122 -20.39 1.09 8.02
N ASP A 123 -21.55 0.46 7.82
CA ASP A 123 -21.76 -0.97 8.05
C ASP A 123 -21.10 -1.85 6.98
N ALA A 124 -21.16 -1.44 5.72
CA ALA A 124 -20.63 -2.22 4.60
C ALA A 124 -19.10 -2.30 4.61
N MET A 125 -18.40 -1.22 4.98
CA MET A 125 -16.94 -1.15 4.90
C MET A 125 -16.25 -2.24 5.73
N PRO A 126 -16.47 -2.40 7.05
CA PRO A 126 -15.78 -3.42 7.84
C PRO A 126 -16.22 -4.85 7.50
N ARG A 127 -17.48 -5.03 7.07
CA ARG A 127 -18.04 -6.38 6.83
C ARG A 127 -17.68 -6.95 5.47
N ARG A 128 -17.57 -6.14 4.44
CA ARG A 128 -17.48 -6.59 3.05
C ARG A 128 -16.14 -6.36 2.37
N SER A 129 -15.32 -5.40 2.82
CA SER A 129 -14.04 -5.07 2.20
C SER A 129 -13.11 -6.27 2.08
N ALA A 130 -13.03 -7.12 3.10
CA ALA A 130 -12.19 -8.32 3.09
C ALA A 130 -12.64 -9.34 2.03
N SER A 131 -13.96 -9.55 1.87
CA SER A 131 -14.50 -10.45 0.85
C SER A 131 -14.29 -9.92 -0.57
N PHE A 132 -14.47 -8.61 -0.78
CA PHE A 132 -14.14 -7.95 -2.05
C PHE A 132 -12.66 -8.06 -2.38
N GLY A 133 -11.76 -7.83 -1.42
CA GLY A 133 -10.33 -8.01 -1.59
C GLY A 133 -9.96 -9.43 -1.97
N SER A 134 -10.56 -10.42 -1.33
CA SER A 134 -10.35 -11.84 -1.65
C SER A 134 -10.83 -12.18 -3.07
N ALA A 135 -12.02 -11.74 -3.44
CA ALA A 135 -12.58 -11.95 -4.78
C ALA A 135 -11.71 -11.32 -5.87
N LEU A 136 -11.21 -10.09 -5.67
CA LEU A 136 -10.31 -9.41 -6.61
C LEU A 136 -8.99 -10.14 -6.76
N ARG A 137 -8.35 -10.55 -5.67
CA ARG A 137 -7.09 -11.28 -5.72
C ARG A 137 -7.20 -12.59 -6.51
N ILE A 138 -8.34 -13.27 -6.42
CA ILE A 138 -8.65 -14.48 -7.21
C ILE A 138 -8.91 -14.10 -8.67
N ARG A 139 -9.78 -13.12 -8.92
CA ARG A 139 -10.15 -12.68 -10.28
C ARG A 139 -8.93 -12.17 -11.08
N TRP A 140 -8.03 -11.46 -10.43
CA TRP A 140 -6.78 -10.95 -11.04
C TRP A 140 -5.68 -12.00 -11.08
N ARG A 141 -5.93 -13.21 -10.59
CA ARG A 141 -4.96 -14.32 -10.56
C ARG A 141 -3.63 -13.90 -9.94
N LEU A 142 -3.68 -13.10 -8.87
CA LEU A 142 -2.46 -12.71 -8.18
C LEU A 142 -1.69 -13.96 -7.74
N PRO A 143 -0.35 -13.98 -7.91
CA PRO A 143 0.49 -15.09 -7.45
C PRO A 143 0.25 -15.39 -5.97
N PHE A 144 0.34 -16.67 -5.61
CA PHE A 144 0.08 -17.11 -4.23
C PHE A 144 0.94 -16.36 -3.21
N GLY A 145 2.26 -16.23 -3.46
CA GLY A 145 3.17 -15.51 -2.58
C GLY A 145 2.76 -14.04 -2.36
N LEU A 146 2.29 -13.34 -3.40
CA LEU A 146 1.82 -11.96 -3.25
C LEU A 146 0.53 -11.89 -2.39
N ARG A 147 -0.36 -12.88 -2.53
CA ARG A 147 -1.57 -12.96 -1.69
C ARG A 147 -1.23 -13.20 -0.22
N GLU A 148 -0.21 -14.02 0.06
CA GLU A 148 0.28 -14.25 1.42
C GLU A 148 0.89 -12.99 2.02
N LEU A 149 1.68 -12.23 1.25
CA LEU A 149 2.23 -10.95 1.70
C LEU A 149 1.14 -9.95 2.05
N ILE A 150 0.11 -9.82 1.19
CA ILE A 150 -1.05 -8.97 1.46
C ILE A 150 -1.78 -9.40 2.73
N ALA A 151 -1.94 -10.71 2.96
CA ALA A 151 -2.58 -11.22 4.17
C ALA A 151 -1.75 -10.93 5.43
N ALA A 152 -0.43 -11.02 5.33
CA ALA A 152 0.49 -10.76 6.45
C ALA A 152 0.40 -9.32 6.97
N PHE A 153 0.00 -8.36 6.13
CA PHE A 153 -0.23 -6.97 6.54
C PHE A 153 -1.26 -6.87 7.69
N TYR A 154 -2.31 -7.68 7.63
CA TYR A 154 -3.38 -7.69 8.64
C TYR A 154 -3.08 -8.59 9.85
N GLY A 155 -2.14 -9.49 9.75
CA GLY A 155 -1.72 -10.35 10.85
C GLY A 155 -0.98 -11.59 10.38
N LEU A 156 -0.10 -12.08 11.27
CA LEU A 156 0.60 -13.34 11.06
C LEU A 156 -0.23 -14.50 11.62
N GLY A 157 -0.63 -15.41 10.76
CA GLY A 157 -1.26 -16.65 11.15
C GLY A 157 -0.30 -17.61 11.89
N SER A 158 -0.58 -18.90 11.83
CA SER A 158 0.33 -19.97 12.26
C SER A 158 1.22 -20.40 11.11
N GLY A 159 2.50 -20.62 11.34
CA GLY A 159 3.42 -21.16 10.33
C GLY A 159 4.75 -20.44 10.19
N VAL A 160 5.43 -20.73 9.09
CA VAL A 160 6.70 -20.10 8.70
C VAL A 160 6.38 -18.96 7.73
N PHE A 161 7.02 -17.82 7.93
CA PHE A 161 6.81 -16.60 7.13
C PHE A 161 8.10 -16.22 6.42
N SER A 162 7.96 -15.70 5.20
CA SER A 162 9.09 -15.01 4.54
C SER A 162 9.43 -13.73 5.30
N ARG A 163 10.66 -13.24 5.13
CA ARG A 163 11.07 -11.97 5.75
C ARG A 163 10.25 -10.81 5.24
N GLU A 164 9.84 -10.83 3.97
CA GLU A 164 8.95 -9.86 3.35
C GLU A 164 7.57 -9.87 4.02
N ALA A 165 7.01 -11.03 4.35
CA ALA A 165 5.75 -11.13 5.09
C ALA A 165 5.84 -10.49 6.47
N LEU A 166 6.97 -10.67 7.17
CA LEU A 166 7.22 -10.02 8.45
C LEU A 166 7.34 -8.49 8.32
N VAL A 167 7.94 -7.99 7.23
CA VAL A 167 7.99 -6.55 6.90
C VAL A 167 6.59 -6.00 6.67
N LEU A 168 5.75 -6.71 5.89
CA LEU A 168 4.36 -6.29 5.67
C LEU A 168 3.56 -6.25 6.98
N ASN A 169 3.74 -7.24 7.85
CA ASN A 169 3.10 -7.25 9.16
C ASN A 169 3.56 -6.08 10.03
N LEU A 170 4.86 -5.80 10.08
CA LEU A 170 5.39 -4.63 10.80
C LEU A 170 4.83 -3.32 10.25
N SER A 171 4.73 -3.20 8.92
CA SER A 171 4.12 -2.01 8.29
C SER A 171 2.68 -1.82 8.73
N GLY A 172 1.90 -2.90 8.80
CA GLY A 172 0.52 -2.86 9.30
C GLY A 172 0.43 -2.40 10.75
N LEU A 173 1.30 -2.92 11.62
CA LEU A 173 1.36 -2.53 13.03
C LEU A 173 1.76 -1.08 13.21
N LEU A 174 2.78 -0.60 12.49
CA LEU A 174 3.24 0.78 12.54
C LEU A 174 2.15 1.78 12.11
N LEU A 175 1.40 1.46 11.05
CA LEU A 175 0.30 2.30 10.58
C LEU A 175 -0.94 2.26 11.47
N ALA A 176 -1.07 1.23 12.30
CA ALA A 176 -2.15 1.09 13.28
C ALA A 176 -1.80 1.68 14.64
N LEU A 177 -0.57 2.14 14.86
CA LEU A 177 -0.16 2.76 16.12
C LEU A 177 -0.98 4.01 16.43
N PRO A 178 -1.47 4.15 17.66
CA PRO A 178 -2.05 5.39 18.14
C PRO A 178 -1.05 6.56 18.04
N ALA A 179 -1.53 7.76 17.78
CA ALA A 179 -0.67 8.94 17.59
C ALA A 179 0.20 9.28 18.83
N ASN A 180 -0.19 8.80 20.02
CA ASN A 180 0.53 8.98 21.29
C ASN A 180 1.52 7.84 21.59
N GLU A 181 1.61 6.82 20.75
CA GLU A 181 2.56 5.73 20.92
C GLU A 181 3.74 5.86 19.97
N ALA A 182 4.94 5.56 20.50
CA ALA A 182 6.16 5.57 19.70
C ALA A 182 6.38 4.20 19.03
N PRO A 183 7.04 4.15 17.85
CA PRO A 183 7.34 2.91 17.14
C PRO A 183 8.08 1.86 17.97
N GLU A 184 8.89 2.30 18.93
CA GLU A 184 9.65 1.47 19.87
C GLU A 184 8.74 0.58 20.74
N SER A 185 7.46 0.93 20.91
CA SER A 185 6.47 0.08 21.60
C SER A 185 6.29 -1.28 20.91
N LEU A 186 6.64 -1.39 19.64
CA LEU A 186 6.56 -2.62 18.85
C LEU A 186 7.79 -3.54 19.00
N VAL A 187 8.78 -3.20 19.81
CA VAL A 187 10.03 -3.99 19.96
C VAL A 187 9.73 -5.46 20.30
N GLU A 188 8.71 -5.72 21.10
CA GLU A 188 8.29 -7.07 21.50
C GLU A 188 7.33 -7.73 20.48
N ALA A 189 6.96 -7.05 19.41
CA ALA A 189 6.09 -7.63 18.39
C ALA A 189 6.73 -8.87 17.75
N ARG A 190 5.91 -9.87 17.44
CA ARG A 190 6.38 -11.15 16.89
C ARG A 190 7.22 -10.96 15.63
N CYS A 191 6.79 -10.09 14.70
CA CYS A 191 7.51 -9.82 13.46
C CYS A 191 8.89 -9.18 13.73
N VAL A 192 9.00 -8.26 14.70
CA VAL A 192 10.24 -7.57 15.08
C VAL A 192 11.25 -8.59 15.61
N ARG A 193 10.83 -9.45 16.54
CA ARG A 193 11.68 -10.51 17.09
C ARG A 193 12.12 -11.52 16.02
N MET A 194 11.23 -11.93 15.13
CA MET A 194 11.55 -12.88 14.04
C MET A 194 12.50 -12.26 13.00
N LEU A 195 12.34 -10.97 12.70
CA LEU A 195 13.25 -10.24 11.82
C LEU A 195 14.61 -9.96 12.49
N ARG A 196 14.70 -10.08 13.81
CA ARG A 196 15.86 -9.69 14.63
C ARG A 196 16.26 -8.25 14.35
N LEU A 197 15.27 -7.34 14.40
CA LEU A 197 15.51 -5.95 14.11
C LEU A 197 16.37 -5.30 15.19
N ASP A 198 17.29 -4.45 14.74
CA ASP A 198 18.01 -3.55 15.61
C ASP A 198 17.03 -2.44 16.08
N PRO A 199 16.91 -2.18 17.39
CA PRO A 199 16.09 -1.08 17.91
C PRO A 199 16.41 0.28 17.29
N GLU A 200 17.65 0.55 16.89
CA GLU A 200 18.06 1.77 16.19
C GLU A 200 17.33 1.98 14.86
N LEU A 201 16.72 0.92 14.28
CA LEU A 201 15.91 1.05 13.08
C LEU A 201 14.69 1.96 13.33
N PHE A 202 14.08 1.87 14.51
CA PHE A 202 12.93 2.69 14.86
C PHE A 202 13.30 4.17 14.98
N GLU A 203 14.49 4.50 15.47
CA GLU A 203 14.97 5.88 15.55
C GLU A 203 15.19 6.51 14.16
N ARG A 204 15.51 5.68 13.16
CA ARG A 204 15.73 6.10 11.77
C ARG A 204 14.44 6.10 10.93
N LEU A 205 13.33 5.59 11.47
CA LEU A 205 12.07 5.48 10.75
C LEU A 205 11.48 6.88 10.47
N PRO A 206 11.29 7.27 9.20
CA PRO A 206 10.75 8.59 8.89
C PRO A 206 9.31 8.73 9.38
N ALA A 207 9.06 9.70 10.27
CA ALA A 207 7.74 9.95 10.87
C ALA A 207 6.63 10.12 9.82
N ALA A 208 6.95 10.77 8.69
CA ALA A 208 6.03 10.97 7.57
C ALA A 208 5.48 9.67 6.94
N LEU A 209 6.13 8.51 7.17
CA LEU A 209 5.70 7.23 6.63
C LEU A 209 4.63 6.53 7.49
N TYR A 210 4.62 6.75 8.81
CA TYR A 210 3.70 6.04 9.71
C TYR A 210 2.75 6.97 10.47
N GLN A 211 3.08 8.23 10.72
CA GLN A 211 2.18 9.18 11.37
C GLN A 211 1.16 9.74 10.37
N ALA A 212 -0.11 9.84 10.82
CA ALA A 212 -1.13 10.56 10.07
C ALA A 212 -0.83 12.07 10.10
N SER A 213 -0.85 12.72 8.93
CA SER A 213 -0.80 14.18 8.83
C SER A 213 -2.15 14.77 9.21
#